data_3f899166ed78da6af317534a4b372bda
#
_entry.id   3f899166ed78da6af317534a4b372bda
#
_cell.length_a   1.000
_cell.length_b   1.000
_cell.length_c   1.000
_cell.angle_alpha   90.00
_cell.angle_beta   90.00
_cell.angle_gamma   90.00
#
_symmetry.space_group_name_H-M   'P 1'
#
loop_
_entity.id
_entity.type
_entity.pdbx_description
1 polymer ?
#
loop_
_entity_poly.entity_id
_entity_poly.type
_entity_poly.pdbx_seq_one_letter_code
_entity_poly.pdbx_strand_id
1 'polypeptide(L)'
;MPLVCRPFSLNSYCLSKAWFRCHSVDLRVGDITAYSSACKSWLYQDMLEKPSELLLYRPVEEGGLGLHHVQSKAQASLISTFLQTAANPGFQNSLYHSLLYKRNCLKDETVPDLVLPPYYSRGFFNIIKDVVENTPLNPVHMSVKQWYRHLLETNVTMEKVDDEGRMMAKLCKVEERDPNTDWQLSYHLGRLKGLSPQVKTFNFKLIHQLLPCKERISQILPASSPACILCRTQEPESILHAFFNCELNRDASLYLLSLTRVYDHSITMEKISKLQVVTDILYELPTTLILCTGLELIWRNRHARKSTRLYDIRAELECLVATLRQSRPRKLREAGTIIKNTLENFPVDHFFV
;
A
#
# COMPACT_ATOMS: atom_id res chain seq x y z
N MET A 1 -5.20 -15.11 3.25
CA MET A 1 -5.72 -13.88 2.57
C MET A 1 -4.54 -13.06 2.06
N PRO A 2 -4.58 -12.56 0.81
CA PRO A 2 -3.53 -11.73 0.23
C PRO A 2 -3.24 -10.47 1.07
N LEU A 3 -1.97 -10.07 1.16
CA LEU A 3 -1.53 -8.96 2.03
C LEU A 3 -2.31 -7.67 1.78
N VAL A 4 -2.51 -7.28 0.52
CA VAL A 4 -3.22 -6.03 0.17
C VAL A 4 -4.71 -6.02 0.56
N CYS A 5 -5.31 -7.18 0.84
CA CYS A 5 -6.70 -7.28 1.30
C CYS A 5 -6.82 -7.24 2.82
N ARG A 6 -5.75 -7.54 3.55
CA ARG A 6 -5.76 -7.59 5.02
C ARG A 6 -6.11 -6.24 5.65
N PRO A 7 -5.51 -5.09 5.25
CA PRO A 7 -5.89 -3.80 5.82
C PRO A 7 -7.34 -3.43 5.57
N PHE A 8 -7.87 -3.71 4.38
CA PHE A 8 -9.29 -3.49 4.11
C PHE A 8 -10.19 -4.28 5.06
N SER A 9 -9.88 -5.57 5.26
CA SER A 9 -10.65 -6.41 6.18
C SER A 9 -10.55 -5.93 7.63
N LEU A 10 -9.35 -5.52 8.09
CA LEU A 10 -9.18 -4.92 9.41
C LEU A 10 -9.99 -3.64 9.57
N ASN A 11 -9.85 -2.71 8.64
CA ASN A 11 -10.53 -1.41 8.70
C ASN A 11 -12.06 -1.56 8.67
N SER A 12 -12.57 -2.46 7.82
CA SER A 12 -14.02 -2.57 7.56
C SER A 12 -14.75 -3.45 8.57
N TYR A 13 -14.13 -4.53 9.04
CA TYR A 13 -14.83 -5.52 9.88
C TYR A 13 -14.38 -5.51 11.33
N CYS A 14 -13.10 -5.27 11.61
CA CYS A 14 -12.58 -5.33 12.96
C CYS A 14 -12.61 -3.95 13.62
N LEU A 15 -11.96 -2.97 12.99
CA LEU A 15 -11.79 -1.63 13.56
C LEU A 15 -13.04 -0.74 13.41
N SER A 16 -13.94 -1.05 12.46
CA SER A 16 -15.18 -0.28 12.28
C SER A 16 -16.05 -0.20 13.55
N LYS A 17 -16.07 -1.28 14.34
CA LYS A 17 -16.77 -1.32 15.63
C LYS A 17 -16.12 -0.42 16.68
N ALA A 18 -14.80 -0.33 16.67
CA ALA A 18 -14.07 0.58 17.55
C ALA A 18 -14.32 2.03 17.14
N TRP A 19 -14.32 2.33 15.83
CA TRP A 19 -14.53 3.69 15.34
C TRP A 19 -15.87 4.29 15.76
N PHE A 20 -16.92 3.49 15.80
CA PHE A 20 -18.22 3.94 16.29
C PHE A 20 -18.16 4.46 17.73
N ARG A 21 -17.41 3.78 18.59
CA ARG A 21 -17.21 4.21 19.99
C ARG A 21 -16.31 5.44 20.10
N CYS A 22 -15.31 5.57 19.22
CA CYS A 22 -14.36 6.69 19.23
C CYS A 22 -14.99 8.05 18.88
N HIS A 23 -16.22 8.08 18.40
CA HIS A 23 -16.97 9.33 18.26
C HIS A 23 -17.39 9.97 19.60
N SER A 24 -17.43 9.17 20.65
CA SER A 24 -17.97 9.61 21.96
C SER A 24 -16.98 9.44 23.11
N VAL A 25 -15.94 8.62 22.94
CA VAL A 25 -14.99 8.29 24.02
C VAL A 25 -13.58 8.22 23.46
N ASP A 26 -12.64 8.86 24.17
CA ASP A 26 -11.21 8.71 23.88
C ASP A 26 -10.73 7.31 24.25
N LEU A 27 -9.90 6.71 23.41
CA LEU A 27 -9.31 5.42 23.70
C LEU A 27 -8.16 5.58 24.69
N ARG A 28 -8.10 4.71 25.67
CA ARG A 28 -6.96 4.66 26.58
C ARG A 28 -5.71 4.19 25.83
N VAL A 29 -4.54 4.64 26.27
CA VAL A 29 -3.25 4.23 25.70
C VAL A 29 -3.09 2.70 25.63
N GLY A 30 -3.53 2.00 26.68
CA GLY A 30 -3.52 0.53 26.69
C GLY A 30 -4.39 -0.10 25.58
N ASP A 31 -5.57 0.47 25.32
CA ASP A 31 -6.47 0.00 24.25
C ASP A 31 -5.85 0.25 22.87
N ILE A 32 -5.27 1.44 22.66
CA ILE A 32 -4.58 1.81 21.41
C ILE A 32 -3.44 0.82 21.14
N THR A 33 -2.61 0.55 22.15
CA THR A 33 -1.48 -0.39 22.05
C THR A 33 -1.97 -1.80 21.74
N ALA A 34 -3.01 -2.28 22.43
CA ALA A 34 -3.57 -3.61 22.22
C ALA A 34 -4.15 -3.76 20.78
N TYR A 35 -4.96 -2.80 20.33
CA TYR A 35 -5.50 -2.81 18.97
C TYR A 35 -4.40 -2.74 17.90
N SER A 36 -3.41 -1.86 18.07
CA SER A 36 -2.30 -1.72 17.13
C SER A 36 -1.47 -3.00 17.04
N SER A 37 -1.17 -3.61 18.17
CA SER A 37 -0.43 -4.88 18.25
C SER A 37 -1.19 -6.02 17.58
N ALA A 38 -2.49 -6.15 17.86
CA ALA A 38 -3.33 -7.18 17.25
C ALA A 38 -3.42 -7.02 15.73
N CYS A 39 -3.59 -5.78 15.24
CA CYS A 39 -3.62 -5.49 13.82
C CYS A 39 -2.28 -5.85 13.14
N LYS A 40 -1.15 -5.46 13.73
CA LYS A 40 0.18 -5.78 13.21
C LYS A 40 0.45 -7.28 13.21
N SER A 41 0.11 -7.97 14.30
CA SER A 41 0.28 -9.43 14.41
C SER A 41 -0.48 -10.17 13.31
N TRP A 42 -1.74 -9.81 13.10
CA TRP A 42 -2.55 -10.44 12.05
C TRP A 42 -2.09 -10.05 10.64
N LEU A 43 -1.66 -8.80 10.43
CA LEU A 43 -1.21 -8.33 9.12
C LEU A 43 0.10 -9.02 8.70
N TYR A 44 1.02 -9.21 9.65
CA TYR A 44 2.36 -9.78 9.40
C TYR A 44 2.40 -11.31 9.49
N GLN A 45 1.29 -11.94 9.77
CA GLN A 45 1.19 -13.39 9.75
C GLN A 45 1.79 -13.93 8.45
N ASP A 46 2.68 -14.88 8.52
CA ASP A 46 3.37 -15.50 7.38
C ASP A 46 4.36 -14.59 6.61
N MET A 47 4.75 -13.44 7.14
CA MET A 47 5.74 -12.58 6.51
C MET A 47 7.12 -12.71 7.17
N LEU A 48 8.11 -13.11 6.38
CA LEU A 48 9.52 -13.13 6.81
C LEU A 48 10.03 -11.69 7.00
N GLU A 49 9.67 -10.81 6.10
CA GLU A 49 10.05 -9.41 6.13
C GLU A 49 8.81 -8.52 6.25
N LYS A 50 8.83 -7.67 7.27
CA LYS A 50 7.72 -6.78 7.58
C LYS A 50 7.90 -5.44 6.87
N PRO A 51 6.87 -4.91 6.19
CA PRO A 51 6.86 -3.53 5.73
C PRO A 51 7.09 -2.57 6.90
N SER A 52 7.69 -1.41 6.62
CA SER A 52 7.79 -0.35 7.63
C SER A 52 6.40 0.11 8.07
N GLU A 53 6.27 0.60 9.29
CA GLU A 53 5.00 1.08 9.84
C GLU A 53 4.36 2.17 8.97
N LEU A 54 5.17 3.03 8.39
CA LEU A 54 4.69 4.09 7.53
C LEU A 54 4.04 3.54 6.24
N LEU A 55 4.60 2.48 5.63
CA LEU A 55 3.98 1.79 4.51
C LEU A 55 2.63 1.15 4.88
N LEU A 56 2.45 0.78 6.16
CA LEU A 56 1.16 0.25 6.61
C LEU A 56 0.06 1.31 6.55
N TYR A 57 0.38 2.51 7.03
CA TYR A 57 -0.60 3.59 7.21
C TYR A 57 -0.70 4.52 6.00
N ARG A 58 0.33 4.55 5.16
CA ARG A 58 0.36 5.36 3.93
C ARG A 58 -0.84 4.99 3.03
N PRO A 59 -1.49 5.98 2.39
CA PRO A 59 -2.59 5.72 1.46
C PRO A 59 -2.22 4.71 0.37
N VAL A 60 -3.21 3.97 -0.08
CA VAL A 60 -3.04 2.95 -1.14
C VAL A 60 -2.54 3.59 -2.44
N GLU A 61 -3.04 4.78 -2.74
CA GLU A 61 -2.70 5.57 -3.92
C GLU A 61 -1.24 6.05 -3.89
N GLU A 62 -0.67 6.17 -2.70
CA GLU A 62 0.71 6.56 -2.46
C GLU A 62 1.65 5.36 -2.21
N GLY A 63 1.25 4.17 -2.61
CA GLY A 63 2.04 2.94 -2.47
C GLY A 63 1.96 2.25 -1.12
N GLY A 64 1.19 2.78 -0.16
CA GLY A 64 1.00 2.16 1.16
C GLY A 64 -0.03 1.03 1.16
N LEU A 65 -0.30 0.46 2.33
CA LEU A 65 -1.33 -0.58 2.52
C LEU A 65 -2.68 0.00 2.98
N GLY A 66 -2.73 1.27 3.39
CA GLY A 66 -3.96 1.96 3.79
C GLY A 66 -4.59 1.43 5.07
N LEU A 67 -3.82 0.81 5.97
CA LEU A 67 -4.30 0.46 7.31
C LEU A 67 -4.55 1.75 8.10
N HIS A 68 -5.65 1.84 8.82
CA HIS A 68 -5.87 2.98 9.68
C HIS A 68 -4.94 2.93 10.91
N HIS A 69 -4.22 4.02 11.17
CA HIS A 69 -3.51 4.21 12.42
C HIS A 69 -4.52 4.42 13.55
N VAL A 70 -4.52 3.52 14.54
CA VAL A 70 -5.60 3.44 15.53
C VAL A 70 -5.77 4.74 16.29
N GLN A 71 -4.69 5.28 16.84
CA GLN A 71 -4.72 6.54 17.62
C GLN A 71 -5.21 7.72 16.78
N SER A 72 -4.59 7.97 15.63
CA SER A 72 -4.95 9.10 14.77
C SER A 72 -6.40 9.02 14.29
N LYS A 73 -6.91 7.81 14.02
CA LYS A 73 -8.30 7.63 13.59
C LYS A 73 -9.30 7.86 14.72
N ALA A 74 -9.00 7.36 15.92
CA ALA A 74 -9.83 7.59 17.10
C ALA A 74 -9.90 9.08 17.45
N GLN A 75 -8.75 9.74 17.54
CA GLN A 75 -8.67 11.18 17.80
C GLN A 75 -9.38 12.02 16.73
N ALA A 76 -9.19 11.72 15.45
CA ALA A 76 -9.87 12.41 14.35
C ALA A 76 -11.39 12.32 14.46
N SER A 77 -11.92 11.16 14.83
CA SER A 77 -13.36 10.95 15.01
C SER A 77 -13.89 11.76 16.19
N LEU A 78 -13.20 11.72 17.33
CA LEU A 78 -13.59 12.44 18.53
C LEU A 78 -13.54 13.95 18.33
N ILE A 79 -12.45 14.50 17.75
CA ILE A 79 -12.29 15.92 17.46
C ILE A 79 -13.37 16.42 16.50
N SER A 80 -13.61 15.69 15.42
CA SER A 80 -14.65 16.06 14.45
C SER A 80 -16.03 16.13 15.10
N THR A 81 -16.38 15.13 15.92
CA THR A 81 -17.66 15.13 16.65
C THR A 81 -17.74 16.28 17.64
N PHE A 82 -16.69 16.54 18.41
CA PHE A 82 -16.63 17.64 19.35
C PHE A 82 -16.87 19.00 18.66
N LEU A 83 -16.15 19.28 17.58
CA LEU A 83 -16.24 20.55 16.85
C LEU A 83 -17.61 20.72 16.18
N GLN A 84 -18.17 19.65 15.58
CA GLN A 84 -19.51 19.67 15.01
C GLN A 84 -20.58 19.95 16.10
N THR A 85 -20.42 19.36 17.28
CA THR A 85 -21.32 19.62 18.42
C THR A 85 -21.18 21.05 18.91
N ALA A 86 -19.96 21.57 19.01
CA ALA A 86 -19.71 22.95 19.46
C ALA A 86 -20.26 24.02 18.49
N ALA A 87 -20.28 23.71 17.19
CA ALA A 87 -20.72 24.63 16.14
C ALA A 87 -22.22 24.55 15.82
N ASN A 88 -22.91 23.48 16.23
CA ASN A 88 -24.31 23.26 15.83
C ASN A 88 -25.28 23.51 17.01
N PRO A 89 -26.02 24.63 17.00
CA PRO A 89 -26.93 24.99 18.10
C PRO A 89 -28.10 24.01 18.29
N GLY A 90 -28.38 23.12 17.34
CA GLY A 90 -29.41 22.11 17.44
C GLY A 90 -29.03 20.86 18.27
N PHE A 91 -27.75 20.70 18.63
CA PHE A 91 -27.33 19.59 19.48
C PHE A 91 -27.54 19.91 20.97
N GLN A 92 -28.06 18.96 21.73
CA GLN A 92 -28.07 19.04 23.19
C GLN A 92 -26.58 19.17 23.66
N ASN A 93 -26.34 20.07 24.60
CA ASN A 93 -25.00 20.42 25.11
C ASN A 93 -24.08 21.21 24.13
N SER A 94 -24.58 21.75 23.02
CA SER A 94 -23.78 22.57 22.12
C SER A 94 -23.16 23.79 22.83
N LEU A 95 -23.90 24.43 23.73
CA LEU A 95 -23.41 25.55 24.52
C LEU A 95 -22.18 25.15 25.34
N TYR A 96 -22.26 24.03 26.06
CA TYR A 96 -21.14 23.54 26.87
C TYR A 96 -19.90 23.23 26.03
N HIS A 97 -20.08 22.56 24.90
CA HIS A 97 -18.96 22.28 23.98
C HIS A 97 -18.40 23.55 23.35
N SER A 98 -19.26 24.52 23.00
CA SER A 98 -18.83 25.81 22.50
C SER A 98 -18.00 26.59 23.53
N LEU A 99 -18.41 26.58 24.81
CA LEU A 99 -17.66 27.20 25.90
C LEU A 99 -16.32 26.49 26.14
N LEU A 100 -16.30 25.14 26.13
CA LEU A 100 -15.06 24.37 26.22
C LEU A 100 -14.10 24.71 25.07
N TYR A 101 -14.60 24.83 23.84
CA TYR A 101 -13.81 25.21 22.69
C TYR A 101 -13.22 26.62 22.86
N LYS A 102 -14.05 27.61 23.22
CA LYS A 102 -13.60 28.99 23.44
C LYS A 102 -12.52 29.05 24.53
N ARG A 103 -12.74 28.43 25.68
CA ARG A 103 -11.80 28.47 26.82
C ARG A 103 -10.49 27.74 26.51
N ASN A 104 -10.55 26.52 25.97
CA ASN A 104 -9.38 25.66 25.86
C ASN A 104 -8.63 25.80 24.52
N CYS A 105 -9.32 26.14 23.44
CA CYS A 105 -8.70 26.23 22.11
C CYS A 105 -8.43 27.71 21.73
N LEU A 106 -9.39 28.63 21.97
CA LEU A 106 -9.26 30.03 21.61
C LEU A 106 -8.68 30.90 22.76
N LYS A 107 -8.42 30.31 23.93
CA LYS A 107 -7.91 31.00 25.12
C LYS A 107 -8.77 32.20 25.56
N ASP A 108 -10.08 32.08 25.38
CA ASP A 108 -11.02 33.14 25.79
C ASP A 108 -11.13 33.16 27.32
N GLU A 109 -10.43 34.09 27.94
CA GLU A 109 -10.41 34.26 29.41
C GLU A 109 -11.74 34.76 29.98
N THR A 110 -12.65 35.25 29.17
CA THR A 110 -14.00 35.65 29.62
C THR A 110 -14.87 34.41 29.96
N VAL A 111 -14.48 33.22 29.48
CA VAL A 111 -15.17 31.98 29.80
C VAL A 111 -14.57 31.37 31.06
N PRO A 112 -15.38 31.09 32.10
CA PRO A 112 -14.88 30.48 33.33
C PRO A 112 -14.32 29.06 33.09
N ASP A 113 -13.48 28.59 34.01
CA ASP A 113 -12.96 27.23 33.98
C ASP A 113 -14.12 26.22 34.13
N LEU A 114 -14.20 25.33 33.17
CA LEU A 114 -15.23 24.28 33.13
C LEU A 114 -14.61 22.92 33.51
N VAL A 115 -15.39 22.12 34.21
CA VAL A 115 -14.99 20.75 34.54
C VAL A 115 -14.94 19.94 33.24
N LEU A 116 -13.76 19.41 32.93
CA LEU A 116 -13.59 18.57 31.77
C LEU A 116 -14.24 17.20 31.99
N PRO A 117 -15.07 16.73 31.05
CA PRO A 117 -15.52 15.35 31.07
C PRO A 117 -14.32 14.38 31.03
N PRO A 118 -14.42 13.21 31.67
CA PRO A 118 -13.30 12.27 31.76
C PRO A 118 -12.82 11.69 30.41
N TYR A 119 -13.58 11.89 29.34
CA TYR A 119 -13.25 11.49 27.99
C TYR A 119 -12.52 12.57 27.17
N TYR A 120 -12.35 13.81 27.72
CA TYR A 120 -11.52 14.84 27.09
C TYR A 120 -10.27 15.06 27.94
N SER A 121 -9.13 14.74 27.37
CA SER A 121 -7.84 15.04 27.99
C SER A 121 -7.36 16.46 27.66
N ARG A 122 -6.43 16.99 28.44
CA ARG A 122 -5.76 18.26 28.09
C ARG A 122 -5.04 18.15 26.74
N GLY A 123 -4.46 17.00 26.42
CA GLY A 123 -3.83 16.72 25.14
C GLY A 123 -4.80 16.83 23.95
N PHE A 124 -6.06 16.44 24.14
CA PHE A 124 -7.11 16.60 23.13
C PHE A 124 -7.30 18.07 22.69
N PHE A 125 -7.39 18.98 23.65
CA PHE A 125 -7.54 20.41 23.35
C PHE A 125 -6.27 21.04 22.78
N ASN A 126 -5.09 20.57 23.21
CA ASN A 126 -3.82 21.05 22.65
C ASN A 126 -3.70 20.74 21.15
N ILE A 127 -4.17 19.57 20.70
CA ILE A 127 -4.18 19.21 19.28
C ILE A 127 -5.10 20.16 18.49
N ILE A 128 -6.30 20.43 18.99
CA ILE A 128 -7.23 21.34 18.31
C ILE A 128 -6.64 22.74 18.25
N LYS A 129 -6.05 23.20 19.35
CA LYS A 129 -5.41 24.51 19.45
C LYS A 129 -4.25 24.66 18.46
N ASP A 130 -3.37 23.67 18.37
CA ASP A 130 -2.26 23.66 17.43
C ASP A 130 -2.75 23.83 15.98
N VAL A 131 -3.82 23.14 15.61
CA VAL A 131 -4.44 23.31 14.29
C VAL A 131 -5.04 24.70 14.11
N VAL A 132 -5.71 25.24 15.13
CA VAL A 132 -6.27 26.62 15.09
C VAL A 132 -5.18 27.65 14.88
N GLU A 133 -4.04 27.50 15.56
CA GLU A 133 -2.93 28.45 15.52
C GLU A 133 -2.08 28.31 14.23
N ASN A 134 -1.92 27.09 13.69
CA ASN A 134 -0.93 26.79 12.65
C ASN A 134 -1.51 26.44 11.27
N THR A 135 -2.84 26.37 11.12
CA THR A 135 -3.45 25.96 9.86
C THR A 135 -4.40 27.05 9.32
N PRO A 136 -4.37 27.38 8.03
CA PRO A 136 -5.31 28.34 7.43
C PRO A 136 -6.74 27.79 7.31
N LEU A 137 -6.93 26.50 7.57
CA LEU A 137 -8.23 25.82 7.48
C LEU A 137 -9.04 26.07 8.76
N ASN A 138 -10.33 26.37 8.59
CA ASN A 138 -11.23 26.45 9.74
C ASN A 138 -11.45 25.03 10.31
N PRO A 139 -10.98 24.76 11.55
CA PRO A 139 -11.04 23.41 12.14
C PRO A 139 -12.45 22.82 12.22
N VAL A 140 -13.46 23.68 12.38
CA VAL A 140 -14.86 23.28 12.48
C VAL A 140 -15.38 22.62 11.19
N HIS A 141 -14.84 23.02 10.05
CA HIS A 141 -15.25 22.51 8.75
C HIS A 141 -14.38 21.32 8.27
N MET A 142 -13.35 20.95 9.03
CA MET A 142 -12.52 19.80 8.68
C MET A 142 -13.30 18.48 8.85
N SER A 143 -13.30 17.70 7.80
CA SER A 143 -13.84 16.33 7.84
C SER A 143 -12.97 15.39 8.68
N VAL A 144 -13.54 14.27 9.14
CA VAL A 144 -12.78 13.20 9.83
C VAL A 144 -11.55 12.76 9.00
N LYS A 145 -11.66 12.75 7.67
CA LYS A 145 -10.55 12.37 6.77
C LYS A 145 -9.41 13.39 6.80
N GLN A 146 -9.73 14.68 6.85
CA GLN A 146 -8.72 15.74 6.94
C GLN A 146 -8.04 15.74 8.30
N TRP A 147 -8.80 15.61 9.40
CA TRP A 147 -8.27 15.43 10.75
C TRP A 147 -7.35 14.19 10.84
N TYR A 148 -7.82 13.07 10.29
CA TYR A 148 -7.02 11.84 10.28
C TYR A 148 -5.67 12.03 9.57
N ARG A 149 -5.66 12.70 8.41
CA ARG A 149 -4.41 12.94 7.67
C ARG A 149 -3.45 13.81 8.48
N HIS A 150 -3.93 14.92 9.03
CA HIS A 150 -3.11 15.81 9.87
C HIS A 150 -2.53 15.08 11.09
N LEU A 151 -3.35 14.33 11.82
CA LEU A 151 -2.91 13.55 12.98
C LEU A 151 -2.01 12.38 12.61
N LEU A 152 -2.17 11.80 11.45
CA LEU A 152 -1.29 10.73 10.97
C LEU A 152 0.12 11.28 10.72
N GLU A 153 0.22 12.43 10.06
CA GLU A 153 1.49 13.10 9.82
C GLU A 153 2.18 13.43 11.14
N THR A 154 1.47 14.01 12.10
CA THR A 154 2.01 14.37 13.41
C THR A 154 2.43 13.13 14.22
N ASN A 155 1.52 12.18 14.44
CA ASN A 155 1.77 11.03 15.32
C ASN A 155 2.81 10.07 14.74
N VAL A 156 2.75 9.79 13.44
CA VAL A 156 3.67 8.82 12.80
C VAL A 156 5.03 9.45 12.53
N THR A 157 5.13 10.76 12.32
CA THR A 157 6.40 11.45 12.14
C THR A 157 7.09 11.70 13.48
N MET A 158 6.36 12.10 14.53
CA MET A 158 6.93 12.36 15.87
C MET A 158 7.42 11.09 16.57
N GLU A 159 6.74 9.96 16.45
CA GLU A 159 7.24 8.67 16.97
C GLU A 159 8.62 8.28 16.39
N LYS A 160 9.11 9.02 15.39
CA LYS A 160 10.34 8.71 14.65
C LYS A 160 11.44 9.75 14.74
N VAL A 161 11.13 10.94 15.22
CA VAL A 161 12.14 11.99 15.43
C VAL A 161 13.02 11.67 16.64
N ASP A 162 12.51 10.95 17.64
CA ASP A 162 13.25 10.58 18.84
C ASP A 162 14.18 9.37 18.65
N ASP A 163 13.97 8.54 17.62
CA ASP A 163 14.81 7.40 17.28
C ASP A 163 15.69 7.70 16.06
N GLU A 164 16.66 8.61 16.23
CA GLU A 164 17.82 8.80 15.35
C GLU A 164 17.59 8.73 13.83
N GLY A 165 16.75 9.48 13.20
CA GLY A 165 16.77 9.66 11.74
C GLY A 165 16.76 8.40 10.85
N ARG A 166 16.99 7.23 11.44
CA ARG A 166 17.15 5.94 10.76
C ARG A 166 15.88 5.38 10.14
N MET A 167 14.72 5.76 10.64
CA MET A 167 13.46 5.19 10.12
C MET A 167 12.84 6.02 9.00
N MET A 168 13.02 7.33 8.95
CA MET A 168 12.78 8.11 7.73
C MET A 168 13.61 7.52 6.58
N ALA A 169 14.87 7.18 6.83
CA ALA A 169 15.73 6.51 5.87
C ALA A 169 15.19 5.16 5.34
N LYS A 170 14.34 4.43 6.06
CA LYS A 170 13.76 3.16 5.56
C LYS A 170 12.57 3.33 4.63
N LEU A 171 11.85 4.44 4.73
CA LEU A 171 10.71 4.74 3.85
C LEU A 171 11.11 5.28 2.50
N CYS A 172 11.99 6.22 2.55
CA CYS A 172 12.60 6.83 1.39
C CYS A 172 13.56 5.88 0.65
N LYS A 173 13.90 4.71 1.23
CA LYS A 173 14.95 3.86 0.63
C LYS A 173 14.70 3.45 -0.82
N VAL A 174 13.46 3.23 -1.20
CA VAL A 174 13.14 2.91 -2.60
C VAL A 174 13.06 4.19 -3.42
N GLU A 175 12.40 5.20 -2.93
CA GLU A 175 12.22 6.52 -3.59
C GLU A 175 13.55 7.30 -3.62
N GLU A 176 14.34 7.30 -2.56
CA GLU A 176 15.65 7.96 -2.47
C GLU A 176 16.73 7.25 -3.30
N ARG A 177 16.69 5.92 -3.40
CA ARG A 177 17.67 5.16 -4.20
C ARG A 177 17.53 5.42 -5.69
N ASP A 178 16.37 5.84 -6.13
CA ASP A 178 16.11 6.13 -7.52
C ASP A 178 15.14 7.29 -7.69
N PRO A 179 15.62 8.53 -7.53
CA PRO A 179 14.82 9.74 -7.64
C PRO A 179 14.28 9.99 -9.06
N ASN A 180 14.82 9.31 -10.07
CA ASN A 180 14.38 9.45 -11.46
C ASN A 180 13.21 8.51 -11.81
N THR A 181 12.83 7.61 -10.91
CA THR A 181 11.70 6.71 -11.11
C THR A 181 10.38 7.42 -10.76
N ASP A 182 9.40 7.35 -11.66
CA ASP A 182 8.03 7.78 -11.34
C ASP A 182 7.33 6.74 -10.46
N TRP A 183 7.51 6.87 -9.15
CA TRP A 183 6.92 5.97 -8.16
C TRP A 183 5.40 6.04 -8.13
N GLN A 184 4.79 7.18 -8.46
CA GLN A 184 3.33 7.29 -8.51
C GLN A 184 2.75 6.40 -9.62
N LEU A 185 3.40 6.39 -10.78
CA LEU A 185 3.07 5.48 -11.87
C LEU A 185 3.21 4.01 -11.42
N SER A 186 4.35 3.64 -10.79
CA SER A 186 4.56 2.28 -10.27
C SER A 186 3.47 1.84 -9.31
N TYR A 187 3.08 2.70 -8.38
CA TYR A 187 2.02 2.41 -7.40
C TYR A 187 0.66 2.28 -8.06
N HIS A 188 0.35 3.14 -9.02
CA HIS A 188 -0.87 3.06 -9.80
C HIS A 188 -0.96 1.75 -10.58
N LEU A 189 0.06 1.46 -11.39
CA LEU A 189 0.12 0.27 -12.24
C LEU A 189 0.08 -1.03 -11.44
N GLY A 190 0.78 -1.08 -10.32
CA GLY A 190 0.80 -2.25 -9.42
C GLY A 190 -0.58 -2.62 -8.83
N ARG A 191 -1.57 -1.73 -8.94
CA ARG A 191 -2.90 -1.88 -8.32
C ARG A 191 -4.07 -1.75 -9.29
N LEU A 192 -3.81 -1.78 -10.58
CA LEU A 192 -4.84 -1.65 -11.60
C LEU A 192 -6.02 -2.60 -11.38
N LYS A 193 -7.21 -2.13 -11.76
CA LYS A 193 -8.39 -2.98 -11.84
C LYS A 193 -8.14 -4.09 -12.87
N GLY A 194 -8.57 -5.31 -12.56
CA GLY A 194 -8.31 -6.49 -13.38
C GLY A 194 -7.18 -7.37 -12.86
N LEU A 195 -6.24 -6.83 -12.09
CA LEU A 195 -5.25 -7.65 -11.38
C LEU A 195 -5.90 -8.39 -10.19
N SER A 196 -5.57 -9.66 -10.04
CA SER A 196 -6.00 -10.44 -8.87
C SER A 196 -5.36 -9.91 -7.58
N PRO A 197 -5.96 -10.15 -6.41
CA PRO A 197 -5.36 -9.74 -5.13
C PRO A 197 -3.97 -10.36 -4.88
N GLN A 198 -3.70 -11.55 -5.41
CA GLN A 198 -2.40 -12.21 -5.35
C GLN A 198 -1.36 -11.41 -6.14
N VAL A 199 -1.68 -11.07 -7.40
CA VAL A 199 -0.80 -10.26 -8.27
C VAL A 199 -0.55 -8.88 -7.64
N LYS A 200 -1.58 -8.23 -7.09
CA LYS A 200 -1.40 -6.95 -6.39
C LYS A 200 -0.48 -7.06 -5.16
N THR A 201 -0.58 -8.16 -4.42
CA THR A 201 0.32 -8.44 -3.28
C THR A 201 1.75 -8.66 -3.76
N PHE A 202 1.92 -9.39 -4.84
CA PHE A 202 3.22 -9.60 -5.48
C PHE A 202 3.81 -8.27 -5.94
N ASN A 203 3.05 -7.45 -6.68
CA ASN A 203 3.49 -6.13 -7.15
C ASN A 203 3.90 -5.20 -6.00
N PHE A 204 3.11 -5.16 -4.91
CA PHE A 204 3.47 -4.41 -3.71
C PHE A 204 4.84 -4.85 -3.18
N LYS A 205 5.06 -6.16 -3.05
CA LYS A 205 6.35 -6.70 -2.58
C LYS A 205 7.48 -6.43 -3.56
N LEU A 206 7.22 -6.50 -4.86
CA LEU A 206 8.21 -6.22 -5.92
C LEU A 206 8.66 -4.75 -5.85
N ILE A 207 7.74 -3.81 -5.90
CA ILE A 207 8.00 -2.36 -5.88
C ILE A 207 8.77 -1.97 -4.62
N HIS A 208 8.36 -2.47 -3.46
CA HIS A 208 9.01 -2.17 -2.18
C HIS A 208 10.21 -3.07 -1.86
N GLN A 209 10.65 -3.89 -2.81
CA GLN A 209 11.78 -4.81 -2.65
C GLN A 209 11.61 -5.77 -1.46
N LEU A 210 10.38 -6.19 -1.17
CA LEU A 210 10.03 -7.11 -0.08
C LEU A 210 9.91 -8.57 -0.54
N LEU A 211 10.27 -8.86 -1.78
CA LEU A 211 10.30 -10.24 -2.28
C LEU A 211 11.43 -11.01 -1.61
N PRO A 212 11.17 -12.18 -1.01
CA PRO A 212 12.17 -12.97 -0.30
C PRO A 212 13.07 -13.75 -1.27
N CYS A 213 13.87 -13.03 -2.08
CA CYS A 213 14.95 -13.64 -2.86
C CYS A 213 16.09 -14.11 -1.93
N LYS A 214 16.88 -15.07 -2.36
CA LYS A 214 17.91 -15.71 -1.52
C LYS A 214 19.00 -14.75 -1.07
N GLU A 215 19.41 -13.83 -1.94
CA GLU A 215 20.34 -12.76 -1.58
C GLU A 215 19.82 -11.94 -0.39
N ARG A 216 18.54 -11.56 -0.40
CA ARG A 216 17.93 -10.79 0.68
C ARG A 216 17.74 -11.63 1.95
N ILE A 217 17.33 -12.89 1.80
CA ILE A 217 17.18 -13.80 2.93
C ILE A 217 18.52 -14.00 3.64
N SER A 218 19.64 -14.13 2.91
CA SER A 218 20.97 -14.30 3.51
C SER A 218 21.44 -13.07 4.28
N GLN A 219 20.99 -11.86 3.91
CA GLN A 219 21.25 -10.64 4.67
C GLN A 219 20.48 -10.61 6.00
N ILE A 220 19.32 -11.23 6.08
CA ILE A 220 18.49 -11.31 7.31
C ILE A 220 18.88 -12.51 8.15
N LEU A 221 19.19 -13.63 7.50
CA LEU A 221 19.57 -14.91 8.09
C LEU A 221 20.94 -15.35 7.57
N PRO A 222 22.06 -14.93 8.17
CA PRO A 222 23.40 -15.16 7.66
C PRO A 222 23.77 -16.64 7.42
N ALA A 223 23.10 -17.56 8.10
CA ALA A 223 23.27 -19.02 7.87
C ALA A 223 22.63 -19.52 6.56
N SER A 224 21.84 -18.69 5.86
CA SER A 224 21.18 -19.06 4.61
C SER A 224 22.09 -18.80 3.40
N SER A 225 22.18 -19.75 2.49
CA SER A 225 22.91 -19.54 1.22
C SER A 225 22.20 -18.48 0.36
N PRO A 226 22.94 -17.54 -0.22
CA PRO A 226 22.39 -16.57 -1.17
C PRO A 226 22.14 -17.16 -2.57
N ALA A 227 22.64 -18.38 -2.86
CA ALA A 227 22.58 -19.00 -4.17
C ALA A 227 21.16 -19.25 -4.65
N CYS A 228 20.95 -19.13 -5.97
CA CYS A 228 19.65 -19.40 -6.60
C CYS A 228 19.17 -20.81 -6.32
N ILE A 229 17.87 -20.94 -6.01
CA ILE A 229 17.26 -22.25 -5.72
C ILE A 229 16.89 -23.05 -6.97
N LEU A 230 16.92 -22.44 -8.14
CA LEU A 230 16.53 -23.05 -9.40
C LEU A 230 17.74 -23.44 -10.25
N CYS A 231 18.60 -22.48 -10.60
CA CYS A 231 19.74 -22.72 -11.47
C CYS A 231 20.94 -23.26 -10.70
N ARG A 232 21.93 -23.81 -11.43
CA ARG A 232 23.15 -24.40 -10.86
C ARG A 232 24.33 -23.44 -10.77
N THR A 233 24.14 -22.17 -11.18
CA THR A 233 25.22 -21.18 -11.33
C THR A 233 25.84 -20.71 -10.01
N GLN A 234 25.26 -21.06 -8.88
CA GLN A 234 25.64 -20.57 -7.53
C GLN A 234 25.66 -19.03 -7.39
N GLU A 235 25.19 -18.31 -8.39
CA GLU A 235 25.06 -16.85 -8.30
C GLU A 235 24.05 -16.44 -7.23
N PRO A 236 24.30 -15.28 -6.56
CA PRO A 236 23.32 -14.73 -5.64
C PRO A 236 21.98 -14.49 -6.33
N GLU A 237 20.91 -14.99 -5.74
CA GLU A 237 19.57 -14.81 -6.29
C GLU A 237 19.02 -13.44 -5.92
N SER A 238 19.36 -12.43 -6.71
CA SER A 238 18.71 -11.12 -6.70
C SER A 238 17.35 -11.16 -7.38
N ILE A 239 16.56 -10.07 -7.28
CA ILE A 239 15.31 -9.95 -8.03
C ILE A 239 15.55 -10.05 -9.54
N LEU A 240 16.58 -9.37 -10.05
CA LEU A 240 16.92 -9.44 -11.47
C LEU A 240 17.35 -10.84 -11.89
N HIS A 241 18.13 -11.54 -11.05
CA HIS A 241 18.50 -12.92 -11.32
C HIS A 241 17.26 -13.82 -11.38
N ALA A 242 16.37 -13.75 -10.38
CA ALA A 242 15.21 -14.62 -10.28
C ALA A 242 14.26 -14.51 -11.50
N PHE A 243 14.14 -13.32 -12.07
CA PHE A 243 13.24 -13.10 -13.22
C PHE A 243 13.96 -13.21 -14.56
N PHE A 244 15.15 -12.63 -14.73
CA PHE A 244 15.73 -12.42 -16.06
C PHE A 244 17.07 -13.13 -16.30
N ASN A 245 17.89 -13.32 -15.27
CA ASN A 245 19.22 -13.89 -15.44
C ASN A 245 19.28 -15.38 -15.09
N CYS A 246 18.24 -15.92 -14.45
CA CYS A 246 18.18 -17.33 -14.15
C CYS A 246 17.96 -18.15 -15.43
N GLU A 247 18.88 -19.07 -15.74
CA GLU A 247 18.83 -19.92 -16.94
C GLU A 247 17.47 -20.60 -17.12
N LEU A 248 16.86 -21.06 -16.01
CA LEU A 248 15.60 -21.80 -16.05
C LEU A 248 14.34 -20.93 -16.23
N ASN A 249 14.45 -19.62 -16.07
CA ASN A 249 13.34 -18.68 -16.27
C ASN A 249 13.57 -17.71 -17.43
N ARG A 250 14.79 -17.72 -18.02
CA ARG A 250 15.20 -16.76 -19.03
C ARG A 250 14.25 -16.71 -20.22
N ASP A 251 13.91 -17.88 -20.77
CA ASP A 251 13.06 -17.93 -21.96
C ASP A 251 11.66 -17.42 -21.67
N ALA A 252 11.08 -17.79 -20.51
CA ALA A 252 9.77 -17.27 -20.08
C ALA A 252 9.78 -15.76 -19.94
N SER A 253 10.86 -15.20 -19.39
CA SER A 253 11.03 -13.76 -19.21
C SER A 253 11.26 -13.02 -20.53
N LEU A 254 12.03 -13.60 -21.44
CA LEU A 254 12.21 -13.06 -22.80
C LEU A 254 10.90 -13.07 -23.59
N TYR A 255 10.12 -14.14 -23.48
CA TYR A 255 8.79 -14.20 -24.08
C TYR A 255 7.87 -13.12 -23.50
N LEU A 256 7.83 -12.97 -22.18
CA LEU A 256 7.04 -11.91 -21.52
C LEU A 256 7.48 -10.51 -21.97
N LEU A 257 8.80 -10.30 -22.09
CA LEU A 257 9.35 -9.05 -22.58
C LEU A 257 8.98 -8.80 -24.05
N SER A 258 8.98 -9.81 -24.92
CA SER A 258 8.56 -9.65 -26.32
C SER A 258 7.11 -9.27 -26.43
N LEU A 259 6.20 -9.88 -25.66
CA LEU A 259 4.78 -9.53 -25.63
C LEU A 259 4.55 -8.07 -25.21
N THR A 260 5.35 -7.55 -24.28
CA THR A 260 5.21 -6.17 -23.79
C THR A 260 5.85 -5.15 -24.74
N ARG A 261 6.95 -5.51 -25.41
CA ARG A 261 7.64 -4.65 -26.41
C ARG A 261 6.81 -4.34 -27.63
N VAL A 262 5.76 -5.09 -27.91
CA VAL A 262 4.79 -4.75 -28.96
C VAL A 262 4.20 -3.36 -28.77
N TYR A 263 4.04 -2.96 -27.51
CA TYR A 263 3.39 -1.71 -27.13
C TYR A 263 4.35 -0.64 -26.59
N ASP A 264 5.49 -1.06 -26.06
CA ASP A 264 6.54 -0.17 -25.55
C ASP A 264 7.91 -0.74 -25.90
N HIS A 265 8.48 -0.27 -27.01
CA HIS A 265 9.82 -0.68 -27.44
C HIS A 265 10.93 -0.22 -26.49
N SER A 266 10.66 0.77 -25.63
CA SER A 266 11.62 1.29 -24.65
C SER A 266 11.67 0.48 -23.35
N ILE A 267 10.84 -0.56 -23.24
CA ILE A 267 10.75 -1.35 -22.00
C ILE A 267 12.04 -2.15 -21.77
N THR A 268 12.62 -1.99 -20.59
CA THR A 268 13.85 -2.68 -20.16
C THR A 268 13.56 -3.55 -18.94
N MET A 269 14.45 -4.49 -18.65
CA MET A 269 14.35 -5.33 -17.45
C MET A 269 14.31 -4.50 -16.17
N GLU A 270 15.04 -3.40 -16.13
CA GLU A 270 15.05 -2.48 -15.00
C GLU A 270 13.69 -1.78 -14.82
N LYS A 271 13.11 -1.25 -15.89
CA LYS A 271 11.78 -0.65 -15.88
C LYS A 271 10.70 -1.65 -15.43
N ILE A 272 10.81 -2.89 -15.89
CA ILE A 272 9.90 -3.97 -15.50
C ILE A 272 9.97 -4.24 -14.00
N SER A 273 11.17 -4.30 -13.42
CA SER A 273 11.34 -4.56 -11.98
C SER A 273 10.73 -3.48 -11.09
N LYS A 274 10.54 -2.27 -11.64
CA LYS A 274 9.92 -1.11 -10.99
C LYS A 274 8.48 -0.86 -11.46
N LEU A 275 7.95 -1.71 -12.35
CA LEU A 275 6.66 -1.52 -13.03
C LEU A 275 6.55 -0.17 -13.75
N GLN A 276 7.64 0.31 -14.34
CA GLN A 276 7.69 1.54 -15.14
C GLN A 276 7.31 1.24 -16.59
N VAL A 277 6.01 1.05 -16.83
CA VAL A 277 5.47 0.82 -18.18
C VAL A 277 4.90 2.14 -18.69
N VAL A 278 5.54 2.72 -19.69
CA VAL A 278 5.10 3.98 -20.33
C VAL A 278 4.66 3.67 -21.74
N THR A 279 3.36 3.54 -21.94
CA THR A 279 2.74 3.29 -23.24
C THR A 279 1.62 4.32 -23.51
N ASP A 280 1.07 4.30 -24.71
CA ASP A 280 -0.18 5.02 -24.97
C ASP A 280 -1.28 4.53 -24.00
N ILE A 281 -2.16 5.45 -23.60
CA ILE A 281 -3.25 5.20 -22.64
C ILE A 281 -4.08 3.96 -23.00
N LEU A 282 -4.22 3.64 -24.28
CA LEU A 282 -4.96 2.47 -24.75
C LEU A 282 -4.26 1.15 -24.37
N TYR A 283 -2.94 1.12 -24.36
CA TYR A 283 -2.13 -0.08 -24.18
C TYR A 283 -1.55 -0.21 -22.78
N GLU A 284 -1.62 0.83 -21.93
CA GLU A 284 -1.12 0.81 -20.55
C GLU A 284 -1.72 -0.33 -19.75
N LEU A 285 -3.04 -0.46 -19.76
CA LEU A 285 -3.73 -1.49 -19.00
C LEU A 285 -3.40 -2.92 -19.50
N PRO A 286 -3.53 -3.26 -20.79
CA PRO A 286 -3.18 -4.61 -21.26
C PRO A 286 -1.71 -4.95 -21.07
N THR A 287 -0.78 -4.04 -21.33
CA THR A 287 0.66 -4.26 -21.13
C THR A 287 0.99 -4.54 -19.66
N THR A 288 0.44 -3.74 -18.75
CA THR A 288 0.62 -3.94 -17.31
C THR A 288 0.02 -5.25 -16.82
N LEU A 289 -1.15 -5.63 -17.33
CA LEU A 289 -1.80 -6.91 -16.99
C LEU A 289 -0.95 -8.11 -17.45
N ILE A 290 -0.43 -8.09 -18.66
CA ILE A 290 0.49 -9.11 -19.19
C ILE A 290 1.71 -9.22 -18.28
N LEU A 291 2.37 -8.08 -18.03
CA LEU A 291 3.61 -8.04 -17.27
C LEU A 291 3.43 -8.55 -15.84
N CYS A 292 2.49 -7.96 -15.11
CA CYS A 292 2.29 -8.29 -13.70
C CYS A 292 1.86 -9.75 -13.50
N THR A 293 1.01 -10.27 -14.38
CA THR A 293 0.55 -11.66 -14.30
C THR A 293 1.68 -12.63 -14.63
N GLY A 294 2.46 -12.36 -15.66
CA GLY A 294 3.59 -13.20 -16.04
C GLY A 294 4.70 -13.21 -14.99
N LEU A 295 5.06 -12.06 -14.42
CA LEU A 295 6.07 -11.98 -13.35
C LEU A 295 5.60 -12.71 -12.08
N GLU A 296 4.32 -12.58 -11.70
CA GLU A 296 3.78 -13.30 -10.55
C GLU A 296 3.83 -14.81 -10.77
N LEU A 297 3.51 -15.28 -11.97
CA LEU A 297 3.62 -16.71 -12.30
C LEU A 297 5.05 -17.22 -12.19
N ILE A 298 6.04 -16.50 -12.72
CA ILE A 298 7.46 -16.86 -12.61
C ILE A 298 7.86 -16.94 -11.13
N TRP A 299 7.44 -15.97 -10.34
CA TRP A 299 7.72 -15.94 -8.90
C TRP A 299 7.04 -17.10 -8.15
N ARG A 300 5.80 -17.39 -8.45
CA ARG A 300 5.02 -18.49 -7.85
C ARG A 300 5.66 -19.86 -8.17
N ASN A 301 6.05 -20.09 -9.42
CA ASN A 301 6.72 -21.32 -9.83
C ASN A 301 8.10 -21.45 -9.16
N ARG A 302 8.85 -20.35 -9.05
CA ARG A 302 10.12 -20.33 -8.31
C ARG A 302 9.93 -20.78 -6.86
N HIS A 303 8.88 -20.34 -6.18
CA HIS A 303 8.57 -20.82 -4.81
C HIS A 303 8.26 -22.31 -4.77
N ALA A 304 7.61 -22.84 -5.80
CA ALA A 304 7.37 -24.26 -5.96
C ALA A 304 8.60 -25.05 -6.43
N ARG A 305 9.78 -24.40 -6.56
CA ARG A 305 11.04 -24.94 -7.10
C ARG A 305 10.87 -25.51 -8.52
N LYS A 306 10.05 -24.85 -9.33
CA LYS A 306 9.79 -25.21 -10.72
C LYS A 306 10.27 -24.10 -11.64
N SER A 307 10.83 -24.47 -12.79
CA SER A 307 11.05 -23.52 -13.89
C SER A 307 9.70 -23.12 -14.49
N THR A 308 9.64 -21.91 -15.05
CA THR A 308 8.48 -21.45 -15.79
C THR A 308 8.74 -21.62 -17.27
N ARG A 309 7.85 -22.30 -17.97
CA ARG A 309 7.90 -22.50 -19.41
C ARG A 309 7.10 -21.42 -20.13
N LEU A 310 7.39 -21.17 -21.40
CA LEU A 310 6.63 -20.23 -22.23
C LEU A 310 5.14 -20.58 -22.27
N TYR A 311 4.83 -21.87 -22.40
CA TYR A 311 3.45 -22.36 -22.40
C TYR A 311 2.71 -22.05 -21.09
N ASP A 312 3.40 -22.07 -19.95
CA ASP A 312 2.80 -21.72 -18.66
C ASP A 312 2.38 -20.24 -18.64
N ILE A 313 3.24 -19.36 -19.16
CA ILE A 313 2.93 -17.91 -19.31
C ILE A 313 1.73 -17.72 -20.22
N ARG A 314 1.72 -18.42 -21.38
CA ARG A 314 0.61 -18.31 -22.34
C ARG A 314 -0.71 -18.77 -21.72
N ALA A 315 -0.72 -19.94 -21.08
CA ALA A 315 -1.92 -20.49 -20.44
C ALA A 315 -2.47 -19.55 -19.33
N GLU A 316 -1.60 -18.98 -18.50
CA GLU A 316 -2.00 -18.04 -17.46
C GLU A 316 -2.62 -16.77 -18.08
N LEU A 317 -2.03 -16.24 -19.17
CA LEU A 317 -2.57 -15.07 -19.88
C LEU A 317 -3.89 -15.38 -20.60
N GLU A 318 -4.08 -16.59 -21.14
CA GLU A 318 -5.35 -17.02 -21.71
C GLU A 318 -6.45 -17.10 -20.63
N CYS A 319 -6.14 -17.61 -19.43
CA CYS A 319 -7.04 -17.56 -18.28
C CYS A 319 -7.39 -16.11 -17.87
N LEU A 320 -6.40 -15.22 -17.88
CA LEU A 320 -6.64 -13.79 -17.65
C LEU A 320 -7.58 -13.20 -18.69
N VAL A 321 -7.35 -13.47 -19.98
CA VAL A 321 -8.22 -13.02 -21.09
C VAL A 321 -9.66 -13.49 -20.88
N ALA A 322 -9.87 -14.77 -20.55
CA ALA A 322 -11.20 -15.32 -20.29
C ALA A 322 -11.91 -14.55 -19.15
N THR A 323 -11.19 -14.27 -18.07
CA THR A 323 -11.69 -13.50 -16.93
C THR A 323 -12.04 -12.06 -17.30
N LEU A 324 -11.16 -11.38 -18.04
CA LEU A 324 -11.36 -10.00 -18.45
C LEU A 324 -12.55 -9.82 -19.39
N ARG A 325 -12.74 -10.75 -20.34
CA ARG A 325 -13.85 -10.72 -21.28
C ARG A 325 -15.23 -10.87 -20.63
N GLN A 326 -15.29 -11.53 -19.47
CA GLN A 326 -16.50 -11.65 -18.65
C GLN A 326 -16.69 -10.47 -17.68
N SER A 327 -15.72 -9.58 -17.58
CA SER A 327 -15.78 -8.46 -16.65
C SER A 327 -16.83 -7.42 -17.05
N ARG A 328 -17.54 -6.84 -16.06
CA ARG A 328 -18.54 -5.77 -16.31
C ARG A 328 -17.94 -4.49 -16.90
N PRO A 329 -16.79 -3.96 -16.41
CA PRO A 329 -16.18 -2.75 -16.93
C PRO A 329 -15.75 -2.93 -18.40
N ARG A 330 -16.19 -2.02 -19.29
CA ARG A 330 -15.84 -2.03 -20.71
C ARG A 330 -14.33 -2.04 -20.95
N LYS A 331 -13.59 -1.18 -20.26
CA LYS A 331 -12.12 -1.10 -20.37
C LYS A 331 -11.41 -2.43 -20.12
N LEU A 332 -11.92 -3.26 -19.18
CA LEU A 332 -11.34 -4.58 -18.93
C LEU A 332 -11.61 -5.55 -20.08
N ARG A 333 -12.79 -5.51 -20.68
CA ARG A 333 -13.10 -6.35 -21.84
C ARG A 333 -12.27 -5.96 -23.07
N GLU A 334 -12.06 -4.66 -23.29
CA GLU A 334 -11.19 -4.15 -24.33
C GLU A 334 -9.74 -4.59 -24.13
N ALA A 335 -9.22 -4.48 -22.90
CA ALA A 335 -7.90 -4.98 -22.53
C ALA A 335 -7.79 -6.50 -22.80
N GLY A 336 -8.79 -7.29 -22.42
CA GLY A 336 -8.84 -8.72 -22.73
C GLY A 336 -8.80 -9.04 -24.23
N THR A 337 -9.44 -8.20 -25.06
CA THR A 337 -9.38 -8.36 -26.52
C THR A 337 -7.99 -8.04 -27.08
N ILE A 338 -7.37 -6.97 -26.59
CA ILE A 338 -6.01 -6.57 -26.98
C ILE A 338 -5.01 -7.67 -26.61
N ILE A 339 -5.06 -8.18 -25.37
CA ILE A 339 -4.17 -9.28 -24.92
C ILE A 339 -4.37 -10.52 -25.80
N LYS A 340 -5.61 -10.91 -26.11
CA LYS A 340 -5.90 -12.03 -26.98
C LYS A 340 -5.22 -11.88 -28.34
N ASN A 341 -5.41 -10.74 -29.00
CA ASN A 341 -4.80 -10.46 -30.30
C ASN A 341 -3.26 -10.52 -30.22
N THR A 342 -2.66 -10.03 -29.12
CA THR A 342 -1.22 -10.13 -28.89
C THR A 342 -0.76 -11.57 -28.84
N LEU A 343 -1.47 -12.43 -28.09
CA LEU A 343 -1.12 -13.85 -27.98
C LEU A 343 -1.28 -14.61 -29.30
N GLU A 344 -2.24 -14.22 -30.14
CA GLU A 344 -2.44 -14.79 -31.46
C GLU A 344 -1.32 -14.41 -32.44
N ASN A 345 -0.81 -13.17 -32.33
CA ASN A 345 0.28 -12.66 -33.18
C ASN A 345 1.68 -13.12 -32.73
N PHE A 346 1.83 -13.59 -31.49
CA PHE A 346 3.08 -14.08 -30.92
C PHE A 346 2.91 -15.52 -30.38
N PRO A 347 2.72 -16.50 -31.28
CA PRO A 347 2.62 -17.89 -30.86
C PRO A 347 3.94 -18.40 -30.29
N VAL A 348 3.86 -19.26 -29.26
CA VAL A 348 5.05 -19.81 -28.58
C VAL A 348 5.95 -20.58 -29.53
N ASP A 349 5.36 -21.25 -30.51
CA ASP A 349 6.09 -22.12 -31.47
C ASP A 349 7.10 -21.35 -32.36
N HIS A 350 6.87 -20.06 -32.55
CA HIS A 350 7.79 -19.20 -33.30
C HIS A 350 8.96 -18.65 -32.46
N PHE A 351 8.99 -18.91 -31.17
CA PHE A 351 10.01 -18.41 -30.26
C PHE A 351 11.27 -19.31 -30.20
N PHE A 352 11.19 -20.50 -30.77
CA PHE A 352 12.26 -21.50 -30.76
C PHE A 352 13.01 -21.61 -32.12
N VAL A 353 12.81 -20.66 -33.06
CA VAL A 353 13.46 -20.67 -34.37
C VAL A 353 14.68 -19.72 -34.36
#